data_a00063eead6dff8770612426273b3bb0
#
_entry.id   a00063eead6dff8770612426273b3bb0
#
_cell.length_a   1.000
_cell.length_b   1.000
_cell.length_c   1.000
_cell.angle_alpha   90.00
_cell.angle_beta   90.00
_cell.angle_gamma   90.00
#
_symmetry.space_group_name_H-M   'P 1'
#
loop_
_entity.id
_entity.type
_entity.pdbx_description
1 polymer ?
#
loop_
_entity_poly.entity_id
_entity_poly.type
_entity_poly.pdbx_seq_one_letter_code
_entity_poly.pdbx_strand_id
1 'polypeptide(L)'
;NEEISLTFAIVKNKVVLTDIVRQEEGNPLLELFSLLRDDIKNQTNTFLNYIVRNRSNIQDGIGYEIIPRAMFNQRLIDEFNSDTFHKNIDHFRITAYTNKAVSDWNSIVRNSIVGKDADIIHINDLVLSYNTIVDEFKEPIILNSEDYILEDIRPYISDEGIKTFAVNLKSMYDGHITQPFLIVDTKDASFLKYKEILTHLYNRAANRVQHGWYVYYKFKNRFLTNLKFSIETIQGTKWINKDIDYGYSMTVHKTQGSTFDNVAIDLTDIVFQNTRFGRRENDIDIRNKLMYVALSRARKSVIMKY
;
A
#
# COMPACT_ATOMS: atom_id res chain seq x y z
N ASN A 1 16.05 22.50 -17.84
CA ASN A 1 17.18 21.57 -18.15
C ASN A 1 16.90 20.26 -17.48
N GLU A 2 16.31 19.32 -18.20
CA GLU A 2 16.29 17.93 -17.78
C GLU A 2 17.71 17.42 -17.80
N GLU A 3 18.31 17.14 -16.64
CA GLU A 3 19.53 16.38 -16.54
C GLU A 3 19.21 14.94 -17.01
N ILE A 4 19.44 14.70 -18.29
CA ILE A 4 19.36 13.35 -18.84
C ILE A 4 20.47 12.53 -18.17
N SER A 5 20.10 11.50 -17.44
CA SER A 5 21.07 10.55 -16.86
C SER A 5 22.09 10.15 -17.94
N LEU A 6 23.38 10.16 -17.59
CA LEU A 6 24.46 9.75 -18.49
C LEU A 6 24.19 8.39 -19.18
N THR A 7 23.51 7.49 -18.47
CA THR A 7 23.07 6.19 -19.00
C THR A 7 22.12 6.35 -20.18
N PHE A 8 21.18 7.29 -20.12
CA PHE A 8 20.24 7.54 -21.23
C PHE A 8 20.89 8.31 -22.40
N ALA A 9 21.93 9.08 -22.14
CA ALA A 9 22.68 9.79 -23.22
C ALA A 9 23.46 8.83 -24.12
N ILE A 10 23.86 7.66 -23.61
CA ILE A 10 24.65 6.65 -24.34
C ILE A 10 23.73 5.71 -25.15
N VAL A 11 22.45 5.58 -24.81
CA VAL A 11 21.53 4.70 -25.54
C VAL A 11 21.15 5.29 -26.88
N LYS A 12 21.63 4.67 -27.96
CA LYS A 12 21.38 5.11 -29.35
C LYS A 12 19.97 4.78 -29.85
N ASN A 13 19.38 3.69 -29.39
CA ASN A 13 18.05 3.24 -29.80
C ASN A 13 17.04 3.49 -28.65
N LYS A 14 16.07 4.38 -28.87
CA LYS A 14 15.00 4.66 -27.94
C LYS A 14 13.68 4.17 -28.53
N VAL A 15 12.94 3.41 -27.75
CA VAL A 15 11.55 3.07 -28.04
C VAL A 15 10.67 3.90 -27.12
N VAL A 16 9.75 4.64 -27.71
CA VAL A 16 8.75 5.42 -26.96
C VAL A 16 7.43 4.66 -27.07
N LEU A 17 6.91 4.24 -25.93
CA LEU A 17 5.58 3.63 -25.86
C LEU A 17 4.53 4.76 -25.87
N THR A 18 3.77 4.85 -26.95
CA THR A 18 2.77 5.91 -27.15
C THR A 18 1.35 5.44 -26.82
N ASP A 19 1.09 4.14 -26.93
CA ASP A 19 -0.24 3.60 -26.82
C ASP A 19 -0.62 3.21 -25.41
N ILE A 20 -1.88 3.46 -25.02
CA ILE A 20 -2.48 2.99 -23.78
C ILE A 20 -3.07 1.61 -24.07
N VAL A 21 -2.42 0.56 -23.58
CA VAL A 21 -2.82 -0.83 -23.87
C VAL A 21 -3.71 -1.43 -22.77
N ARG A 22 -3.76 -0.80 -21.59
CA ARG A 22 -4.44 -1.36 -20.41
C ARG A 22 -5.96 -1.20 -20.46
N GLN A 23 -6.45 -0.11 -21.04
CA GLN A 23 -7.87 0.19 -21.19
C GLN A 23 -8.32 -0.13 -22.60
N GLU A 24 -9.55 -0.66 -22.74
CA GLU A 24 -10.18 -0.92 -24.01
C GLU A 24 -10.54 0.39 -24.75
N GLU A 25 -10.58 0.32 -26.07
CA GLU A 25 -11.03 1.43 -26.90
C GLU A 25 -12.45 1.84 -26.52
N GLY A 26 -12.70 3.15 -26.38
CA GLY A 26 -13.99 3.68 -25.94
C GLY A 26 -14.15 3.82 -24.42
N ASN A 27 -13.17 3.35 -23.59
CA ASN A 27 -13.24 3.57 -22.17
C ASN A 27 -13.14 5.08 -21.84
N PRO A 28 -14.11 5.65 -21.10
CA PRO A 28 -14.09 7.08 -20.73
C PRO A 28 -12.84 7.52 -19.95
N LEU A 29 -12.09 6.60 -19.35
CA LEU A 29 -10.81 6.89 -18.71
C LEU A 29 -9.77 7.43 -19.69
N LEU A 30 -9.86 7.09 -20.98
CA LEU A 30 -8.90 7.56 -22.00
C LEU A 30 -8.89 9.09 -22.14
N GLU A 31 -10.07 9.73 -22.00
CA GLU A 31 -10.19 11.19 -21.98
C GLU A 31 -9.46 11.79 -20.77
N LEU A 32 -9.62 11.18 -19.59
CA LEU A 32 -8.96 11.63 -18.36
C LEU A 32 -7.42 11.52 -18.47
N PHE A 33 -6.92 10.49 -19.13
CA PHE A 33 -5.48 10.35 -19.38
C PHE A 33 -4.95 11.42 -20.31
N SER A 34 -5.69 11.80 -21.36
CA SER A 34 -5.32 12.89 -22.25
C SER A 34 -5.21 14.20 -21.49
N LEU A 35 -6.21 14.54 -20.69
CA LEU A 35 -6.20 15.76 -19.87
C LEU A 35 -5.01 15.79 -18.91
N LEU A 36 -4.71 14.67 -18.22
CA LEU A 36 -3.58 14.61 -17.30
C LEU A 36 -2.22 14.67 -18.00
N ARG A 37 -2.07 14.07 -19.18
CA ARG A 37 -0.84 14.20 -19.98
C ARG A 37 -0.57 15.66 -20.37
N ASP A 38 -1.62 16.36 -20.81
CA ASP A 38 -1.53 17.78 -21.13
C ASP A 38 -1.23 18.62 -19.89
N ASP A 39 -1.87 18.33 -18.77
CA ASP A 39 -1.62 19.01 -17.49
C ASP A 39 -0.19 18.77 -16.98
N ILE A 40 0.36 17.57 -17.12
CA ILE A 40 1.76 17.28 -16.76
C ILE A 40 2.72 18.07 -17.66
N LYS A 41 2.45 18.13 -18.96
CA LYS A 41 3.29 18.85 -19.92
C LYS A 41 3.26 20.37 -19.72
N ASN A 42 2.08 20.92 -19.47
CA ASN A 42 1.83 22.36 -19.42
C ASN A 42 1.74 22.92 -17.99
N GLN A 43 1.81 22.06 -16.96
CA GLN A 43 1.64 22.41 -15.55
C GLN A 43 0.31 23.14 -15.28
N THR A 44 -0.78 22.57 -15.79
CA THR A 44 -2.15 23.10 -15.68
C THR A 44 -3.04 22.24 -14.78
N ASN A 45 -4.29 22.66 -14.57
CA ASN A 45 -5.29 22.00 -13.73
C ASN A 45 -6.55 21.62 -14.52
N THR A 46 -6.41 21.36 -15.81
CA THR A 46 -7.53 21.08 -16.70
C THR A 46 -8.30 19.84 -16.26
N PHE A 47 -7.60 18.80 -15.86
CA PHE A 47 -8.19 17.57 -15.33
C PHE A 47 -9.08 17.86 -14.11
N LEU A 48 -8.56 18.55 -13.07
CA LEU A 48 -9.35 18.82 -11.88
C LEU A 48 -10.57 19.67 -12.17
N ASN A 49 -10.44 20.69 -13.05
CA ASN A 49 -11.54 21.52 -13.49
C ASN A 49 -12.59 20.72 -14.27
N TYR A 50 -12.14 19.79 -15.10
CA TYR A 50 -13.01 18.91 -15.88
C TYR A 50 -13.84 17.99 -14.99
N ILE A 51 -13.20 17.28 -14.06
CA ILE A 51 -13.88 16.30 -13.20
C ILE A 51 -14.85 16.94 -12.19
N VAL A 52 -14.62 18.18 -11.78
CA VAL A 52 -15.57 18.93 -10.94
C VAL A 52 -16.90 19.17 -11.67
N ARG A 53 -16.85 19.40 -12.98
CA ARG A 53 -18.01 19.64 -13.84
C ARG A 53 -18.64 18.33 -14.35
N ASN A 54 -17.82 17.35 -14.69
CA ASN A 54 -18.21 16.05 -15.25
C ASN A 54 -17.93 14.97 -14.20
N ARG A 55 -18.82 14.85 -13.21
CA ARG A 55 -18.60 14.00 -12.03
C ARG A 55 -18.72 12.49 -12.29
N SER A 56 -19.35 12.11 -13.37
CA SER A 56 -19.55 10.71 -13.69
C SER A 56 -19.66 10.52 -15.19
N ASN A 57 -18.93 9.48 -15.68
CA ASN A 57 -19.13 8.94 -17.01
C ASN A 57 -18.85 7.43 -16.89
N ILE A 58 -19.91 6.67 -16.53
CA ILE A 58 -19.87 5.21 -16.41
C ILE A 58 -20.85 4.63 -17.41
N GLN A 59 -20.36 3.70 -18.24
CA GLN A 59 -21.13 2.92 -19.19
C GLN A 59 -20.82 1.44 -18.97
N ASP A 60 -21.83 0.64 -18.64
CA ASP A 60 -21.70 -0.80 -18.38
C ASP A 60 -20.61 -1.17 -17.37
N GLY A 61 -20.44 -0.35 -16.32
CA GLY A 61 -19.42 -0.54 -15.28
C GLY A 61 -18.02 -0.10 -15.69
N ILE A 62 -17.86 0.55 -16.84
CA ILE A 62 -16.58 1.07 -17.36
C ILE A 62 -16.59 2.60 -17.30
N GLY A 63 -15.51 3.22 -16.80
CA GLY A 63 -15.39 4.66 -16.75
C GLY A 63 -15.02 5.21 -15.38
N TYR A 64 -15.61 6.35 -14.99
CA TYR A 64 -15.28 6.99 -13.72
C TYR A 64 -16.46 7.65 -13.03
N GLU A 65 -16.38 7.74 -11.71
CA GLU A 65 -17.30 8.54 -10.90
C GLU A 65 -16.57 9.25 -9.76
N ILE A 66 -17.07 10.42 -9.40
CA ILE A 66 -16.61 11.22 -8.27
C ILE A 66 -17.73 11.35 -7.26
N ILE A 67 -17.51 10.81 -6.08
CA ILE A 67 -18.53 10.69 -5.07
C ILE A 67 -18.10 11.33 -3.73
N PRO A 68 -19.06 11.83 -2.92
CA PRO A 68 -18.79 12.33 -1.59
C PRO A 68 -18.22 11.23 -0.67
N ARG A 69 -17.47 11.65 0.36
CA ARG A 69 -16.80 10.74 1.30
C ARG A 69 -17.72 9.67 1.89
N ALA A 70 -18.95 10.01 2.25
CA ALA A 70 -19.88 9.04 2.85
C ALA A 70 -20.23 7.92 1.87
N MET A 71 -20.54 8.27 0.61
CA MET A 71 -20.81 7.29 -0.45
C MET A 71 -19.55 6.51 -0.83
N PHE A 72 -18.39 7.16 -0.83
CA PHE A 72 -17.11 6.51 -1.08
C PHE A 72 -16.84 5.42 -0.05
N ASN A 73 -17.00 5.72 1.25
CA ASN A 73 -16.85 4.72 2.32
C ASN A 73 -17.77 3.52 2.13
N GLN A 74 -19.06 3.77 1.83
CA GLN A 74 -20.02 2.69 1.63
C GLN A 74 -19.65 1.83 0.42
N ARG A 75 -19.27 2.47 -0.71
CA ARG A 75 -18.84 1.74 -1.90
C ARG A 75 -17.60 0.87 -1.62
N LEU A 76 -16.62 1.36 -0.87
CA LEU A 76 -15.45 0.56 -0.48
C LEU A 76 -15.87 -0.68 0.31
N ILE A 77 -16.78 -0.51 1.29
CA ILE A 77 -17.27 -1.61 2.11
C ILE A 77 -17.98 -2.64 1.23
N ASP A 78 -18.86 -2.21 0.34
CA ASP A 78 -19.62 -3.08 -0.54
C ASP A 78 -18.69 -3.87 -1.49
N GLU A 79 -17.69 -3.21 -2.10
CA GLU A 79 -16.76 -3.83 -3.02
C GLU A 79 -15.87 -4.88 -2.33
N PHE A 80 -15.30 -4.55 -1.17
CA PHE A 80 -14.43 -5.49 -0.45
C PHE A 80 -15.18 -6.64 0.23
N ASN A 81 -16.49 -6.52 0.46
CA ASN A 81 -17.35 -7.62 0.93
C ASN A 81 -18.00 -8.41 -0.22
N SER A 82 -17.74 -8.04 -1.48
CA SER A 82 -18.36 -8.70 -2.62
C SER A 82 -17.75 -10.08 -2.89
N ASP A 83 -18.58 -11.00 -3.39
CA ASP A 83 -18.11 -12.31 -3.88
C ASP A 83 -17.08 -12.17 -5.01
N THR A 84 -17.15 -11.09 -5.78
CA THR A 84 -16.23 -10.81 -6.88
C THR A 84 -14.83 -10.55 -6.36
N PHE A 85 -14.70 -9.71 -5.32
CA PHE A 85 -13.41 -9.45 -4.69
C PHE A 85 -12.83 -10.71 -4.03
N HIS A 86 -13.65 -11.50 -3.34
CA HIS A 86 -13.18 -12.75 -2.71
C HIS A 86 -12.70 -13.79 -3.71
N LYS A 87 -13.24 -13.79 -4.94
CA LYS A 87 -12.78 -14.66 -6.03
C LYS A 87 -11.57 -14.13 -6.76
N ASN A 88 -11.41 -12.81 -6.81
CA ASN A 88 -10.33 -12.12 -7.52
C ASN A 88 -9.93 -10.85 -6.77
N ILE A 89 -8.80 -10.88 -6.06
CA ILE A 89 -8.30 -9.73 -5.31
C ILE A 89 -7.88 -8.55 -6.19
N ASP A 90 -7.60 -8.79 -7.47
CA ASP A 90 -7.31 -7.74 -8.45
C ASP A 90 -8.58 -7.04 -8.95
N HIS A 91 -9.76 -7.49 -8.49
CA HIS A 91 -11.02 -6.85 -8.80
C HIS A 91 -11.08 -5.39 -8.32
N PHE A 92 -10.54 -5.10 -7.14
CA PHE A 92 -10.67 -3.79 -6.53
C PHE A 92 -9.49 -3.43 -5.63
N ARG A 93 -9.00 -2.16 -5.70
CA ARG A 93 -7.93 -1.66 -4.84
C ARG A 93 -8.11 -0.18 -4.53
N ILE A 94 -7.74 0.24 -3.31
CA ILE A 94 -7.70 1.66 -2.93
C ILE A 94 -6.29 2.21 -3.15
N THR A 95 -6.19 3.42 -3.71
CA THR A 95 -4.93 4.14 -3.84
C THR A 95 -4.99 5.49 -3.14
N ALA A 96 -3.93 5.82 -2.42
CA ALA A 96 -3.74 7.09 -1.74
C ALA A 96 -2.28 7.55 -1.86
N TYR A 97 -1.98 8.78 -1.52
CA TYR A 97 -0.62 9.30 -1.60
C TYR A 97 0.17 9.01 -0.33
N THR A 98 -0.39 9.32 0.83
CA THR A 98 0.32 9.22 2.10
C THR A 98 0.14 7.86 2.77
N ASN A 99 1.19 7.38 3.46
CA ASN A 99 1.08 6.15 4.26
C ASN A 99 0.02 6.27 5.36
N LYS A 100 -0.24 7.49 5.85
CA LYS A 100 -1.31 7.72 6.82
C LYS A 100 -2.68 7.42 6.22
N ALA A 101 -2.99 7.98 5.04
CA ALA A 101 -4.25 7.72 4.35
C ALA A 101 -4.41 6.23 4.03
N VAL A 102 -3.35 5.56 3.56
CA VAL A 102 -3.34 4.11 3.34
C VAL A 102 -3.72 3.35 4.62
N SER A 103 -3.10 3.68 5.75
CA SER A 103 -3.39 3.03 7.04
C SER A 103 -4.83 3.29 7.50
N ASP A 104 -5.33 4.52 7.31
CA ASP A 104 -6.70 4.89 7.67
C ASP A 104 -7.72 4.08 6.82
N TRP A 105 -7.51 3.98 5.50
CA TRP A 105 -8.35 3.18 4.59
C TRP A 105 -8.29 1.69 4.88
N ASN A 106 -7.11 1.13 5.08
CA ASN A 106 -6.94 -0.26 5.49
C ASN A 106 -7.72 -0.57 6.77
N SER A 107 -7.67 0.34 7.75
CA SER A 107 -8.40 0.18 9.00
C SER A 107 -9.92 0.25 8.82
N ILE A 108 -10.42 1.17 7.98
CA ILE A 108 -11.86 1.30 7.69
C ILE A 108 -12.38 0.03 7.03
N VAL A 109 -11.73 -0.43 5.98
CA VAL A 109 -12.14 -1.63 5.24
C VAL A 109 -12.06 -2.87 6.12
N ARG A 110 -10.92 -3.09 6.77
CA ARG A 110 -10.75 -4.28 7.61
C ARG A 110 -11.77 -4.33 8.76
N ASN A 111 -12.01 -3.19 9.43
CA ASN A 111 -13.01 -3.14 10.49
C ASN A 111 -14.43 -3.45 9.99
N SER A 112 -14.74 -3.22 8.73
CA SER A 112 -16.04 -3.59 8.14
C SER A 112 -16.14 -5.08 7.84
N ILE A 113 -15.02 -5.74 7.54
CA ILE A 113 -14.97 -7.17 7.20
C ILE A 113 -14.96 -8.03 8.48
N VAL A 114 -14.06 -7.73 9.41
CA VAL A 114 -13.81 -8.61 10.59
C VAL A 114 -14.26 -8.01 11.91
N GLY A 115 -14.74 -6.76 11.94
CA GLY A 115 -15.14 -6.06 13.15
C GLY A 115 -13.99 -5.29 13.83
N LYS A 116 -14.36 -4.28 14.65
CA LYS A 116 -13.38 -3.38 15.30
C LYS A 116 -12.57 -4.06 16.40
N ASP A 117 -13.18 -5.04 17.07
CA ASP A 117 -12.58 -5.74 18.20
C ASP A 117 -11.81 -7.01 17.79
N ALA A 118 -11.78 -7.33 16.50
CA ALA A 118 -11.05 -8.47 15.99
C ALA A 118 -9.54 -8.39 16.32
N ASP A 119 -8.90 -9.54 16.43
CA ASP A 119 -7.45 -9.62 16.58
C ASP A 119 -6.72 -8.84 15.46
N ILE A 120 -5.44 -8.54 15.68
CA ILE A 120 -4.64 -7.78 14.71
C ILE A 120 -4.50 -8.49 13.35
N ILE A 121 -4.74 -9.80 13.31
CA ILE A 121 -4.74 -10.61 12.11
C ILE A 121 -5.87 -11.64 12.16
N HIS A 122 -6.48 -11.94 11.02
CA HIS A 122 -7.62 -12.84 10.89
C HIS A 122 -7.50 -13.67 9.61
N ILE A 123 -8.04 -14.88 9.61
CA ILE A 123 -8.14 -15.74 8.41
C ILE A 123 -8.78 -14.95 7.27
N ASN A 124 -8.24 -15.08 6.07
CA ASN A 124 -8.60 -14.37 4.85
C ASN A 124 -8.26 -12.86 4.86
N ASP A 125 -7.52 -12.33 5.85
CA ASP A 125 -6.97 -10.98 5.72
C ASP A 125 -6.09 -10.91 4.47
N LEU A 126 -6.33 -9.91 3.63
CA LEU A 126 -5.43 -9.55 2.54
C LEU A 126 -4.25 -8.76 3.12
N VAL A 127 -3.05 -9.23 2.86
CA VAL A 127 -1.79 -8.67 3.37
C VAL A 127 -0.88 -8.31 2.21
N LEU A 128 -0.27 -7.14 2.26
CA LEU A 128 0.74 -6.67 1.32
C LEU A 128 2.11 -6.59 2.01
N SER A 129 3.12 -7.15 1.38
CA SER A 129 4.49 -7.06 1.89
C SER A 129 5.19 -5.75 1.49
N TYR A 130 6.02 -5.25 2.37
CA TYR A 130 6.84 -4.05 2.17
C TYR A 130 8.35 -4.35 2.19
N ASN A 131 8.72 -5.54 2.65
CA ASN A 131 10.09 -6.02 2.68
C ASN A 131 10.16 -7.47 2.24
N THR A 132 11.27 -7.86 1.63
CA THR A 132 11.61 -9.28 1.49
C THR A 132 12.06 -9.79 2.85
N ILE A 133 11.43 -10.87 3.31
CA ILE A 133 11.77 -11.54 4.57
C ILE A 133 12.35 -12.90 4.24
N VAL A 134 13.48 -13.20 4.83
CA VAL A 134 14.21 -14.43 4.61
C VAL A 134 14.31 -15.23 5.91
N ASP A 135 14.40 -16.55 5.78
CA ASP A 135 14.68 -17.46 6.90
C ASP A 135 16.15 -17.43 7.33
N GLU A 136 16.54 -18.33 8.22
CA GLU A 136 17.92 -18.46 8.71
C GLU A 136 18.91 -18.95 7.63
N PHE A 137 18.42 -19.57 6.55
CA PHE A 137 19.19 -20.03 5.39
C PHE A 137 19.26 -18.97 4.29
N LYS A 138 18.67 -17.79 4.49
CA LYS A 138 18.50 -16.68 3.52
C LYS A 138 17.56 -17.01 2.37
N GLU A 139 16.72 -18.02 2.49
CA GLU A 139 15.67 -18.31 1.54
C GLU A 139 14.49 -17.35 1.77
N PRO A 140 13.89 -16.79 0.72
CA PRO A 140 12.79 -15.85 0.88
C PRO A 140 11.52 -16.56 1.37
N ILE A 141 10.98 -16.09 2.50
CA ILE A 141 9.67 -16.51 3.02
C ILE A 141 8.58 -15.61 2.42
N ILE A 142 8.85 -14.30 2.34
CA ILE A 142 7.94 -13.29 1.81
C ILE A 142 8.71 -12.41 0.83
N LEU A 143 8.14 -12.20 -0.34
CA LEU A 143 8.69 -11.31 -1.37
C LEU A 143 8.13 -9.90 -1.23
N ASN A 144 8.98 -8.89 -1.42
CA ASN A 144 8.57 -7.49 -1.38
C ASN A 144 7.56 -7.16 -2.50
N SER A 145 6.53 -6.40 -2.17
CA SER A 145 5.49 -5.93 -3.09
C SER A 145 4.54 -7.01 -3.59
N GLU A 146 4.45 -8.11 -2.89
CA GLU A 146 3.54 -9.20 -3.19
C GLU A 146 2.33 -9.20 -2.27
N ASP A 147 1.18 -9.58 -2.82
CA ASP A 147 -0.08 -9.76 -2.10
C ASP A 147 -0.19 -11.20 -1.59
N TYR A 148 -0.63 -11.32 -0.35
CA TYR A 148 -0.84 -12.59 0.34
C TYR A 148 -2.22 -12.63 0.99
N ILE A 149 -2.77 -13.84 1.15
CA ILE A 149 -3.96 -14.09 1.99
C ILE A 149 -3.52 -14.89 3.21
N LEU A 150 -4.05 -14.54 4.38
CA LEU A 150 -3.83 -15.31 5.60
C LEU A 150 -4.57 -16.64 5.53
N GLU A 151 -3.81 -17.74 5.47
CA GLU A 151 -4.33 -19.11 5.32
C GLU A 151 -4.51 -19.81 6.67
N ASP A 152 -3.56 -19.67 7.60
CA ASP A 152 -3.61 -20.28 8.94
C ASP A 152 -3.09 -19.34 10.01
N ILE A 153 -3.67 -19.43 11.21
CA ILE A 153 -3.32 -18.61 12.38
C ILE A 153 -3.40 -19.47 13.65
N ARG A 154 -2.34 -19.42 14.48
CA ARG A 154 -2.29 -20.07 15.79
C ARG A 154 -1.70 -19.13 16.83
N PRO A 155 -2.38 -18.92 17.97
CA PRO A 155 -1.77 -18.21 19.08
C PRO A 155 -0.51 -18.90 19.55
N TYR A 156 0.55 -18.14 19.81
CA TYR A 156 1.82 -18.66 20.26
C TYR A 156 2.49 -17.69 21.25
N ILE A 157 3.12 -18.22 22.28
CA ILE A 157 3.92 -17.43 23.22
C ILE A 157 5.38 -17.79 23.00
N SER A 158 6.23 -16.82 22.64
CA SER A 158 7.65 -17.04 22.43
C SER A 158 8.39 -17.36 23.73
N ASP A 159 9.61 -17.89 23.61
CA ASP A 159 10.47 -18.20 24.78
C ASP A 159 10.73 -16.97 25.65
N GLU A 160 10.72 -15.79 25.04
CA GLU A 160 10.82 -14.51 25.75
C GLU A 160 9.50 -14.11 26.45
N GLY A 161 8.43 -14.87 26.31
CA GLY A 161 7.12 -14.57 26.86
C GLY A 161 6.40 -13.46 26.10
N ILE A 162 6.65 -13.29 24.81
CA ILE A 162 5.97 -12.36 23.93
C ILE A 162 4.81 -13.09 23.28
N LYS A 163 3.59 -12.54 23.40
CA LYS A 163 2.41 -13.08 22.75
C LYS A 163 2.46 -12.78 21.26
N THR A 164 2.29 -13.80 20.44
CA THR A 164 2.41 -13.77 18.99
C THR A 164 1.34 -14.63 18.34
N PHE A 165 1.22 -14.48 17.02
CA PHE A 165 0.48 -15.41 16.16
C PHE A 165 1.48 -16.09 15.22
N ALA A 166 1.51 -17.40 15.23
CA ALA A 166 2.19 -18.18 14.19
C ALA A 166 1.23 -18.25 12.99
N VAL A 167 1.67 -17.77 11.84
CA VAL A 167 0.83 -17.62 10.66
C VAL A 167 1.47 -18.22 9.43
N ASN A 168 0.61 -18.71 8.51
CA ASN A 168 0.98 -19.05 7.15
C ASN A 168 0.25 -18.10 6.20
N LEU A 169 0.97 -17.57 5.23
CA LEU A 169 0.43 -16.74 4.16
C LEU A 169 0.46 -17.51 2.84
N LYS A 170 -0.59 -17.36 2.05
CA LYS A 170 -0.67 -17.87 0.70
C LYS A 170 -0.40 -16.74 -0.29
N SER A 171 0.65 -16.90 -1.10
CA SER A 171 0.95 -15.97 -2.19
C SER A 171 -0.19 -15.95 -3.20
N MET A 172 -0.57 -14.75 -3.62
CA MET A 172 -1.60 -14.58 -4.65
C MET A 172 -1.01 -14.63 -6.07
N TYR A 173 0.31 -14.64 -6.17
CA TYR A 173 1.01 -14.75 -7.45
C TYR A 173 1.10 -16.20 -7.96
N ASP A 174 1.59 -17.10 -7.11
CA ASP A 174 1.88 -18.49 -7.48
C ASP A 174 1.14 -19.54 -6.63
N GLY A 175 0.38 -19.09 -5.62
CA GLY A 175 -0.38 -19.94 -4.71
C GLY A 175 0.49 -20.64 -3.65
N HIS A 176 1.80 -20.35 -3.58
CA HIS A 176 2.69 -20.92 -2.56
C HIS A 176 2.23 -20.51 -1.16
N ILE A 177 2.26 -21.48 -0.23
CA ILE A 177 1.99 -21.23 1.19
C ILE A 177 3.34 -21.13 1.91
N THR A 178 3.55 -20.02 2.61
CA THR A 178 4.80 -19.77 3.35
C THR A 178 5.00 -20.77 4.47
N GLN A 179 6.25 -20.96 4.90
CA GLN A 179 6.52 -21.55 6.19
C GLN A 179 5.92 -20.69 7.31
N PRO A 180 5.55 -21.27 8.47
CA PRO A 180 5.04 -20.52 9.59
C PRO A 180 6.05 -19.48 10.09
N PHE A 181 5.59 -18.26 10.35
CA PHE A 181 6.38 -17.21 10.96
C PHE A 181 5.56 -16.45 12.02
N LEU A 182 6.22 -15.66 12.86
CA LEU A 182 5.59 -15.04 14.01
C LEU A 182 5.24 -13.58 13.74
N ILE A 183 4.00 -13.20 14.06
CA ILE A 183 3.55 -11.80 14.13
C ILE A 183 3.28 -11.47 15.59
N VAL A 184 3.90 -10.41 16.11
CA VAL A 184 3.69 -9.99 17.50
C VAL A 184 2.31 -9.39 17.68
N ASP A 185 1.60 -9.80 18.73
CA ASP A 185 0.33 -9.19 19.12
C ASP A 185 0.58 -7.79 19.68
N THR A 186 0.42 -6.77 18.85
CA THR A 186 0.64 -5.38 19.22
C THR A 186 -0.43 -4.81 20.17
N LYS A 187 -1.54 -5.54 20.39
CA LYS A 187 -2.57 -5.20 21.37
C LYS A 187 -2.27 -5.76 22.76
N ASP A 188 -1.39 -6.75 22.85
CA ASP A 188 -1.03 -7.40 24.12
C ASP A 188 0.03 -6.60 24.88
N ALA A 189 -0.02 -6.64 26.22
CA ALA A 189 0.95 -5.95 27.07
C ALA A 189 2.40 -6.41 26.86
N SER A 190 2.62 -7.66 26.43
CA SER A 190 3.95 -8.21 26.14
C SER A 190 4.63 -7.54 24.93
N PHE A 191 3.91 -6.74 24.13
CA PHE A 191 4.50 -5.92 23.08
C PHE A 191 5.50 -4.89 23.63
N LEU A 192 5.30 -4.39 24.85
CA LEU A 192 6.30 -3.52 25.50
C LEU A 192 7.62 -4.26 25.70
N LYS A 193 7.57 -5.51 26.16
CA LYS A 193 8.77 -6.35 26.34
C LYS A 193 9.50 -6.58 25.02
N TYR A 194 8.75 -6.85 23.94
CA TYR A 194 9.36 -6.93 22.60
C TYR A 194 10.14 -5.65 22.25
N LYS A 195 9.55 -4.46 22.44
CA LYS A 195 10.21 -3.18 22.16
C LYS A 195 11.44 -2.95 23.02
N GLU A 196 11.38 -3.31 24.29
CA GLU A 196 12.53 -3.22 25.21
C GLU A 196 13.71 -4.07 24.75
N ILE A 197 13.45 -5.34 24.39
CA ILE A 197 14.48 -6.24 23.87
C ILE A 197 15.07 -5.68 22.58
N LEU A 198 14.21 -5.28 21.63
CA LEU A 198 14.66 -4.73 20.34
C LEU A 198 15.51 -3.49 20.51
N THR A 199 15.10 -2.57 21.39
CA THR A 199 15.85 -1.35 21.71
C THR A 199 17.20 -1.66 22.37
N HIS A 200 17.22 -2.61 23.30
CA HIS A 200 18.46 -3.06 23.94
C HIS A 200 19.44 -3.64 22.91
N LEU A 201 18.99 -4.52 22.05
CA LEU A 201 19.81 -5.13 20.99
C LEU A 201 20.31 -4.08 19.99
N TYR A 202 19.45 -3.13 19.59
CA TYR A 202 19.86 -2.00 18.75
C TYR A 202 20.97 -1.18 19.38
N ASN A 203 20.83 -0.79 20.65
CA ASN A 203 21.82 0.00 21.36
C ASN A 203 23.17 -0.74 21.49
N ARG A 204 23.15 -2.05 21.73
CA ARG A 204 24.37 -2.87 21.72
C ARG A 204 25.05 -2.86 20.36
N ALA A 205 24.27 -3.01 19.29
CA ALA A 205 24.78 -2.99 17.91
C ALA A 205 25.35 -1.62 17.54
N ALA A 206 24.66 -0.52 17.88
CA ALA A 206 25.09 0.85 17.63
C ALA A 206 26.38 1.20 18.40
N ASN A 207 26.57 0.65 19.59
CA ASN A 207 27.79 0.80 20.40
C ASN A 207 28.91 -0.17 19.97
N ARG A 208 28.85 -0.75 18.78
CA ARG A 208 29.86 -1.61 18.15
C ARG A 208 30.25 -2.85 18.98
N VAL A 209 29.33 -3.37 19.78
CA VAL A 209 29.52 -4.66 20.45
C VAL A 209 29.68 -5.76 19.39
N GLN A 210 30.65 -6.64 19.57
CA GLN A 210 30.93 -7.73 18.64
C GLN A 210 29.66 -8.53 18.32
N HIS A 211 29.41 -8.77 17.03
CA HIS A 211 28.20 -9.42 16.50
C HIS A 211 26.87 -8.73 16.86
N GLY A 212 26.88 -7.47 17.34
CA GLY A 212 25.67 -6.76 17.78
C GLY A 212 24.58 -6.69 16.70
N TRP A 213 24.96 -6.32 15.46
CA TRP A 213 24.00 -6.26 14.34
C TRP A 213 23.45 -7.63 13.95
N TYR A 214 24.26 -8.67 13.99
CA TYR A 214 23.78 -10.03 13.73
C TYR A 214 22.70 -10.45 14.72
N VAL A 215 22.94 -10.23 16.03
CA VAL A 215 21.96 -10.58 17.08
C VAL A 215 20.69 -9.74 16.96
N TYR A 216 20.82 -8.44 16.66
CA TYR A 216 19.68 -7.56 16.43
C TYR A 216 18.80 -8.04 15.27
N TYR A 217 19.38 -8.30 14.09
CA TYR A 217 18.60 -8.74 12.93
C TYR A 217 18.08 -10.17 13.11
N LYS A 218 18.81 -11.08 13.75
CA LYS A 218 18.33 -12.42 14.08
C LYS A 218 17.06 -12.37 14.92
N PHE A 219 17.04 -11.51 15.94
CA PHE A 219 15.84 -11.30 16.76
C PHE A 219 14.72 -10.61 15.97
N LYS A 220 15.02 -9.51 15.27
CA LYS A 220 14.04 -8.74 14.51
C LYS A 220 13.35 -9.58 13.44
N ASN A 221 14.10 -10.35 12.65
CA ASN A 221 13.56 -11.14 11.53
C ASN A 221 12.74 -12.35 11.99
N ARG A 222 12.85 -12.74 13.27
CA ARG A 222 12.01 -13.78 13.87
C ARG A 222 10.57 -13.33 14.06
N PHE A 223 10.35 -12.01 14.18
CA PHE A 223 9.04 -11.41 14.45
C PHE A 223 8.70 -10.35 13.41
N LEU A 224 7.59 -10.53 12.71
CA LEU A 224 6.98 -9.47 11.91
C LEU A 224 6.06 -8.65 12.81
N THR A 225 6.46 -7.44 13.14
CA THR A 225 5.81 -6.68 14.21
C THR A 225 4.77 -5.70 13.74
N ASN A 226 4.84 -5.23 12.50
CA ASN A 226 4.09 -4.08 12.07
C ASN A 226 3.16 -4.41 10.90
N LEU A 227 1.91 -4.73 11.26
CA LEU A 227 0.78 -4.75 10.32
C LEU A 227 0.28 -3.35 9.99
N LYS A 228 0.91 -2.31 10.48
CA LYS A 228 0.53 -0.91 10.24
C LYS A 228 1.77 -0.06 10.12
N PHE A 229 1.64 1.02 9.35
CA PHE A 229 2.63 2.07 9.34
C PHE A 229 2.86 2.59 10.77
N SER A 230 4.09 2.46 11.26
CA SER A 230 4.51 3.03 12.53
C SER A 230 5.77 3.88 12.34
N ILE A 231 5.82 5.01 13.03
CA ILE A 231 7.02 5.83 13.14
C ILE A 231 7.54 5.63 14.55
N GLU A 232 8.72 5.04 14.67
CA GLU A 232 9.42 4.91 15.94
C GLU A 232 10.55 5.93 16.00
N THR A 233 10.77 6.50 17.18
CA THR A 233 11.93 7.36 17.43
C THR A 233 12.91 6.62 18.30
N ILE A 234 14.05 6.22 17.72
CA ILE A 234 15.14 5.56 18.43
C ILE A 234 16.32 6.53 18.44
N GLN A 235 16.76 6.93 19.62
CA GLN A 235 17.88 7.89 19.82
C GLN A 235 17.74 9.18 18.97
N GLY A 236 16.53 9.72 18.90
CA GLY A 236 16.25 10.95 18.14
C GLY A 236 16.09 10.76 16.61
N THR A 237 16.35 9.57 16.09
CA THR A 237 16.14 9.25 14.68
C THR A 237 14.76 8.61 14.48
N LYS A 238 14.01 9.14 13.52
CA LYS A 238 12.71 8.55 13.14
C LYS A 238 12.92 7.38 12.21
N TRP A 239 12.42 6.23 12.60
CA TRP A 239 12.41 5.01 11.80
C TRP A 239 10.97 4.71 11.33
N ILE A 240 10.84 4.40 10.06
CA ILE A 240 9.59 3.91 9.50
C ILE A 240 9.72 2.39 9.41
N ASN A 241 8.93 1.70 10.21
CA ASN A 241 8.98 0.24 10.30
C ASN A 241 7.69 -0.33 9.74
N LYS A 242 7.75 -0.96 8.57
CA LYS A 242 6.62 -1.56 7.89
C LYS A 242 7.10 -2.80 7.15
N ASP A 243 6.88 -3.96 7.75
CA ASP A 243 7.25 -5.24 7.15
C ASP A 243 6.11 -5.75 6.27
N ILE A 244 4.91 -5.79 6.83
CA ILE A 244 3.66 -6.10 6.15
C ILE A 244 2.57 -5.13 6.60
N ASP A 245 1.53 -4.99 5.79
CA ASP A 245 0.33 -4.22 6.12
C ASP A 245 -0.90 -4.88 5.49
N TYR A 246 -2.10 -4.47 5.89
CA TYR A 246 -3.29 -4.87 5.15
C TYR A 246 -3.21 -4.37 3.71
N GLY A 247 -3.64 -5.21 2.78
CA GLY A 247 -3.49 -4.99 1.34
C GLY A 247 -4.67 -4.30 0.66
N TYR A 248 -5.70 -3.85 1.40
CA TYR A 248 -6.89 -3.21 0.79
C TYR A 248 -6.58 -1.85 0.16
N SER A 249 -5.62 -1.13 0.74
CA SER A 249 -5.13 0.16 0.26
C SER A 249 -3.61 0.18 0.17
N MET A 250 -3.09 0.87 -0.84
CA MET A 250 -1.65 1.07 -1.04
C MET A 250 -1.34 2.47 -1.55
N THR A 251 -0.08 2.90 -1.39
CA THR A 251 0.33 4.19 -1.96
C THR A 251 0.37 4.12 -3.48
N VAL A 252 0.11 5.26 -4.15
CA VAL A 252 0.25 5.39 -5.60
C VAL A 252 1.61 4.88 -6.09
N HIS A 253 2.69 5.16 -5.36
CA HIS A 253 4.03 4.66 -5.69
C HIS A 253 4.11 3.13 -5.66
N LYS A 254 3.48 2.50 -4.67
CA LYS A 254 3.49 1.04 -4.50
C LYS A 254 2.64 0.34 -5.55
N THR A 255 1.65 1.02 -6.16
CA THR A 255 0.83 0.45 -7.24
C THR A 255 1.55 0.38 -8.58
N GLN A 256 2.75 0.95 -8.69
CA GLN A 256 3.51 0.87 -9.95
C GLN A 256 3.85 -0.60 -10.26
N GLY A 257 3.50 -1.03 -11.47
CA GLY A 257 3.61 -2.44 -11.88
C GLY A 257 2.32 -3.25 -11.70
N SER A 258 1.44 -2.88 -10.78
CA SER A 258 0.16 -3.56 -10.55
C SER A 258 -0.94 -3.08 -11.51
N THR A 259 -1.97 -3.89 -11.66
CA THR A 259 -3.16 -3.58 -12.48
C THR A 259 -4.38 -4.20 -11.82
N PHE A 260 -5.44 -3.42 -11.66
CA PHE A 260 -6.70 -3.84 -11.03
C PHE A 260 -7.86 -3.61 -11.99
N ASP A 261 -8.95 -4.36 -11.82
CA ASP A 261 -10.15 -4.11 -12.63
C ASP A 261 -10.71 -2.73 -12.29
N ASN A 262 -10.90 -2.43 -11.01
CA ASN A 262 -11.44 -1.17 -10.52
C ASN A 262 -10.54 -0.57 -9.46
N VAL A 263 -10.41 0.76 -9.44
CA VAL A 263 -9.56 1.46 -8.48
C VAL A 263 -10.34 2.58 -7.78
N ALA A 264 -10.26 2.60 -6.46
CA ALA A 264 -10.72 3.74 -5.68
C ALA A 264 -9.55 4.69 -5.39
N ILE A 265 -9.72 5.99 -5.65
CA ILE A 265 -8.66 6.98 -5.49
C ILE A 265 -9.07 8.03 -4.44
N ASP A 266 -8.25 8.21 -3.40
CA ASP A 266 -8.36 9.35 -2.51
C ASP A 266 -7.70 10.58 -3.14
N LEU A 267 -8.43 11.27 -4.05
CA LEU A 267 -7.92 12.49 -4.68
C LEU A 267 -7.59 13.58 -3.66
N THR A 268 -8.35 13.63 -2.57
CA THR A 268 -8.13 14.63 -1.53
C THR A 268 -6.75 14.53 -0.91
N ASP A 269 -6.26 13.28 -0.72
CA ASP A 269 -4.93 13.02 -0.17
C ASP A 269 -3.82 13.29 -1.20
N ILE A 270 -4.11 13.09 -2.51
CA ILE A 270 -3.17 13.39 -3.59
C ILE A 270 -3.06 14.90 -3.82
N VAL A 271 -4.20 15.60 -3.82
CA VAL A 271 -4.24 17.05 -4.16
C VAL A 271 -3.74 17.90 -3.00
N PHE A 272 -4.01 17.51 -1.76
CA PHE A 272 -3.71 18.32 -0.59
C PHE A 272 -2.85 17.59 0.44
N GLN A 273 -1.97 18.34 1.08
CA GLN A 273 -1.23 17.92 2.26
C GLN A 273 -1.68 18.71 3.50
N ASN A 274 -1.69 18.04 4.64
CA ASN A 274 -1.90 18.70 5.92
C ASN A 274 -0.55 19.26 6.42
N THR A 275 -0.51 20.54 6.66
CA THR A 275 0.66 21.22 7.23
C THR A 275 0.35 21.71 8.63
N ARG A 276 1.38 22.13 9.37
CA ARG A 276 1.25 22.77 10.67
C ARG A 276 0.40 24.05 10.64
N PHE A 277 0.27 24.70 9.46
CA PHE A 277 -0.49 25.93 9.26
C PHE A 277 -1.83 25.72 8.57
N GLY A 278 -2.30 24.48 8.46
CA GLY A 278 -3.52 24.11 7.76
C GLY A 278 -3.28 23.28 6.50
N ARG A 279 -4.30 23.19 5.69
CA ARG A 279 -4.29 22.40 4.45
C ARG A 279 -3.70 23.22 3.31
N ARG A 280 -2.74 22.63 2.59
CA ARG A 280 -2.08 23.22 1.42
C ARG A 280 -2.17 22.29 0.23
N GLU A 281 -2.29 22.83 -0.97
CA GLU A 281 -2.16 22.02 -2.19
C GLU A 281 -0.74 21.49 -2.36
N ASN A 282 -0.63 20.26 -2.85
CA ASN A 282 0.62 19.69 -3.27
C ASN A 282 1.14 20.37 -4.54
N ASP A 283 2.42 20.27 -4.78
CA ASP A 283 3.04 20.73 -6.02
C ASP A 283 2.29 20.18 -7.24
N ILE A 284 2.05 21.04 -8.24
CA ILE A 284 1.21 20.73 -9.40
C ILE A 284 1.79 19.59 -10.24
N ASP A 285 3.10 19.57 -10.43
CA ASP A 285 3.78 18.52 -11.22
C ASP A 285 3.68 17.17 -10.50
N ILE A 286 3.96 17.17 -9.21
CA ILE A 286 3.88 15.93 -8.37
C ILE A 286 2.46 15.38 -8.37
N ARG A 287 1.46 16.20 -8.09
CA ARG A 287 0.07 15.74 -7.98
C ARG A 287 -0.49 15.23 -9.32
N ASN A 288 -0.18 15.91 -10.44
CA ASN A 288 -0.64 15.49 -11.77
C ASN A 288 -0.04 14.14 -12.16
N LYS A 289 1.26 13.94 -11.90
CA LYS A 289 1.93 12.64 -12.09
C LYS A 289 1.33 11.54 -11.21
N LEU A 290 1.05 11.84 -9.94
CA LEU A 290 0.43 10.88 -9.03
C LEU A 290 -1.00 10.51 -9.48
N MET A 291 -1.81 11.49 -9.89
CA MET A 291 -3.15 11.24 -10.41
C MET A 291 -3.10 10.37 -11.68
N TYR A 292 -2.19 10.68 -12.60
CA TYR A 292 -2.00 9.87 -13.80
C TYR A 292 -1.63 8.41 -13.47
N VAL A 293 -0.68 8.22 -12.55
CA VAL A 293 -0.28 6.86 -12.14
C VAL A 293 -1.45 6.14 -11.47
N ALA A 294 -2.17 6.77 -10.54
CA ALA A 294 -3.29 6.15 -9.84
C ALA A 294 -4.41 5.72 -10.80
N LEU A 295 -4.85 6.62 -11.69
CA LEU A 295 -5.87 6.33 -12.71
C LEU A 295 -5.43 5.19 -13.63
N SER A 296 -4.16 5.20 -14.06
CA SER A 296 -3.63 4.19 -14.99
C SER A 296 -3.56 2.77 -14.41
N ARG A 297 -3.88 2.57 -13.13
CA ARG A 297 -3.94 1.22 -12.52
C ARG A 297 -5.24 0.48 -12.83
N ALA A 298 -6.32 1.18 -13.18
CA ALA A 298 -7.61 0.58 -13.49
C ALA A 298 -7.69 0.06 -14.92
N ARG A 299 -8.26 -1.13 -15.11
CA ARG A 299 -8.67 -1.64 -16.42
C ARG A 299 -10.04 -1.11 -16.83
N LYS A 300 -11.00 -1.12 -15.90
CA LYS A 300 -12.41 -0.85 -16.16
C LYS A 300 -12.86 0.49 -15.61
N SER A 301 -12.84 0.66 -14.30
CA SER A 301 -13.40 1.86 -13.71
C SER A 301 -12.59 2.45 -12.56
N VAL A 302 -12.84 3.74 -12.32
CA VAL A 302 -12.25 4.49 -11.23
C VAL A 302 -13.32 5.21 -10.43
N ILE A 303 -13.28 5.04 -9.11
CA ILE A 303 -14.10 5.77 -8.15
C ILE A 303 -13.19 6.77 -7.44
N MET A 304 -13.55 8.05 -7.45
CA MET A 304 -12.73 9.10 -6.86
C MET A 304 -13.46 9.80 -5.72
N LYS A 305 -12.76 9.98 -4.60
CA LYS A 305 -13.22 10.83 -3.50
C LYS A 305 -12.54 12.19 -3.61
N TYR A 306 -13.34 13.23 -3.73
CA TYR A 306 -12.85 14.60 -3.76
C TYR A 306 -13.62 15.53 -2.80
#